data_0be0edd04d93a577078f6c3b700e7e20
#
_entry.id   0be0edd04d93a577078f6c3b700e7e20
#
_cell.length_a   1.000
_cell.length_b   1.000
_cell.length_c   1.000
_cell.angle_alpha   90.00
_cell.angle_beta   90.00
_cell.angle_gamma   90.00
#
_symmetry.space_group_name_H-M   'P 1'
#
loop_
_entity.id
_entity.type
_entity.pdbx_description
1 polymer ?
#
loop_
_entity_poly.entity_id
_entity_poly.type
_entity_poly.pdbx_seq_one_letter_code
_entity_poly.pdbx_strand_id
1 'polypeptide(L)'
;SFLPGALVFGYALRLQKTTSDLVCIVSENVSEYAKSSLRLIYDDVIMIPEVYVPHDRRQERQDRPYLFSRFNAFRLGTDGDLGKGYDKIIIADCDMLPLHNYDSLFDLQAPAGIINEKKEYCVEYVDGVYIKPDSVYLDGTWIWHDIYKDIPHGTKIPLEITERIKKDKT
;
A
#
# COMPACT_ATOMS: atom_id res chain seq x y z
N SER A 1 -16.17 3.24 7.29
CA SER A 1 -16.21 2.08 6.37
C SER A 1 -15.45 2.42 5.09
N PHE A 2 -14.52 1.57 4.68
CA PHE A 2 -13.77 1.72 3.41
C PHE A 2 -14.52 1.13 2.21
N LEU A 3 -15.66 0.49 2.42
CA LEU A 3 -16.42 -0.18 1.35
C LEU A 3 -16.72 0.71 0.14
N PRO A 4 -17.23 1.96 0.28
CA PRO A 4 -17.49 2.81 -0.89
C PRO A 4 -16.24 3.09 -1.70
N GLY A 5 -15.10 3.37 -1.04
CA GLY A 5 -13.81 3.58 -1.71
C GLY A 5 -13.38 2.35 -2.51
N ALA A 6 -13.43 1.18 -1.89
CA ALA A 6 -13.07 -0.08 -2.56
C ALA A 6 -13.95 -0.36 -3.79
N LEU A 7 -15.27 -0.12 -3.69
CA LEU A 7 -16.17 -0.28 -4.84
C LEU A 7 -15.85 0.70 -5.96
N VAL A 8 -15.63 1.98 -5.63
CA VAL A 8 -15.27 3.01 -6.62
C VAL A 8 -13.92 2.69 -7.26
N PHE A 9 -12.92 2.31 -6.48
CA PHE A 9 -11.60 1.95 -6.97
C PHE A 9 -11.65 0.79 -7.98
N GLY A 10 -12.25 -0.33 -7.59
CA GLY A 10 -12.36 -1.50 -8.46
C GLY A 10 -13.19 -1.22 -9.70
N TYR A 11 -14.31 -0.52 -9.57
CA TYR A 11 -15.16 -0.15 -10.70
C TYR A 11 -14.43 0.79 -11.67
N ALA A 12 -13.69 1.76 -11.17
CA ALA A 12 -12.90 2.66 -12.02
C ALA A 12 -11.86 1.88 -12.83
N LEU A 13 -11.16 0.91 -12.26
CA LEU A 13 -10.23 0.04 -13.00
C LEU A 13 -10.94 -0.77 -14.08
N ARG A 14 -12.15 -1.30 -13.82
CA ARG A 14 -12.95 -1.98 -14.84
C ARG A 14 -13.32 -1.04 -16.00
N LEU A 15 -13.71 0.20 -15.70
CA LEU A 15 -13.98 1.21 -16.72
C LEU A 15 -12.73 1.53 -17.56
N GLN A 16 -11.56 1.48 -16.96
CA GLN A 16 -10.27 1.65 -17.64
C GLN A 16 -9.81 0.38 -18.37
N LYS A 17 -10.66 -0.65 -18.42
CA LYS A 17 -10.42 -1.91 -19.15
C LYS A 17 -9.15 -2.63 -18.73
N THR A 18 -8.88 -2.69 -17.43
CA THR A 18 -7.79 -3.54 -16.92
C THR A 18 -8.05 -4.99 -17.33
N THR A 19 -6.98 -5.67 -17.75
CA THR A 19 -6.97 -7.10 -18.04
C THR A 19 -6.43 -7.94 -16.88
N SER A 20 -5.94 -7.26 -15.86
CA SER A 20 -5.39 -7.89 -14.66
C SER A 20 -6.49 -8.32 -13.70
N ASP A 21 -6.25 -9.38 -12.96
CA ASP A 21 -7.13 -9.82 -11.88
C ASP A 21 -7.21 -8.75 -10.79
N LEU A 22 -8.42 -8.40 -10.40
CA LEU A 22 -8.70 -7.53 -9.27
C LEU A 22 -9.02 -8.38 -8.03
N VAL A 23 -8.10 -8.41 -7.07
CA VAL A 23 -8.26 -9.15 -5.82
C VAL A 23 -8.44 -8.18 -4.67
N CYS A 24 -9.53 -8.32 -3.93
CA CYS A 24 -9.76 -7.57 -2.71
C CYS A 24 -9.43 -8.40 -1.48
N ILE A 25 -8.44 -7.98 -0.72
CA ILE A 25 -8.11 -8.60 0.57
C ILE A 25 -8.90 -7.91 1.66
N VAL A 26 -9.61 -8.68 2.47
CA VAL A 26 -10.46 -8.18 3.56
C VAL A 26 -10.12 -8.87 4.88
N SER A 27 -10.29 -8.16 5.99
CA SER A 27 -10.17 -8.75 7.31
C SER A 27 -11.42 -9.56 7.69
N GLU A 28 -11.29 -10.38 8.73
CA GLU A 28 -12.36 -11.22 9.26
C GLU A 28 -13.59 -10.40 9.70
N ASN A 29 -13.38 -9.17 10.14
CA ASN A 29 -14.41 -8.28 10.65
C ASN A 29 -15.29 -7.64 9.56
N VAL A 30 -15.00 -7.88 8.28
CA VAL A 30 -15.78 -7.33 7.17
C VAL A 30 -17.09 -8.13 7.03
N SER A 31 -18.22 -7.43 7.03
CA SER A 31 -19.54 -8.05 6.97
C SER A 31 -19.78 -8.82 5.66
N GLU A 32 -20.63 -9.82 5.67
CA GLU A 32 -21.02 -10.58 4.46
C GLU A 32 -21.68 -9.70 3.41
N TYR A 33 -22.43 -8.67 3.82
CA TYR A 33 -22.97 -7.67 2.90
C TYR A 33 -21.84 -6.96 2.12
N ALA A 34 -20.81 -6.51 2.83
CA ALA A 34 -19.69 -5.84 2.18
C ALA A 34 -18.92 -6.79 1.25
N LYS A 35 -18.64 -8.03 1.68
CA LYS A 35 -17.98 -9.04 0.86
C LYS A 35 -18.80 -9.36 -0.40
N SER A 36 -20.12 -9.51 -0.28
CA SER A 36 -21.01 -9.74 -1.41
C SER A 36 -21.00 -8.58 -2.41
N SER A 37 -20.98 -7.34 -1.90
CA SER A 37 -20.89 -6.15 -2.75
C SER A 37 -19.56 -6.09 -3.51
N LEU A 38 -18.44 -6.42 -2.85
CA LEU A 38 -17.12 -6.45 -3.48
C LEU A 38 -17.05 -7.52 -4.57
N ARG A 39 -17.64 -8.69 -4.38
CA ARG A 39 -17.69 -9.76 -5.39
C ARG A 39 -18.41 -9.38 -6.70
N LEU A 40 -19.15 -8.28 -6.72
CA LEU A 40 -19.73 -7.77 -7.96
C LEU A 40 -18.69 -7.10 -8.88
N ILE A 41 -17.55 -6.70 -8.34
CA ILE A 41 -16.54 -5.91 -9.04
C ILE A 41 -15.21 -6.64 -9.12
N TYR A 42 -14.78 -7.26 -8.03
CA TYR A 42 -13.50 -7.96 -7.92
C TYR A 42 -13.62 -9.41 -8.38
N ASP A 43 -12.57 -9.93 -8.99
CA ASP A 43 -12.49 -11.34 -9.42
C ASP A 43 -12.40 -12.26 -8.22
N ASP A 44 -11.79 -11.79 -7.12
CA ASP A 44 -11.76 -12.51 -5.87
C ASP A 44 -11.82 -11.58 -4.65
N VAL A 45 -12.42 -12.08 -3.57
CA VAL A 45 -12.47 -11.42 -2.27
C VAL A 45 -11.97 -12.39 -1.22
N ILE A 46 -10.72 -12.19 -0.81
CA ILE A 46 -10.00 -13.13 0.06
C ILE A 46 -9.98 -12.58 1.48
N MET A 47 -10.48 -13.41 2.40
CA MET A 47 -10.41 -13.11 3.83
C MET A 47 -9.07 -13.57 4.40
N ILE A 48 -8.42 -12.67 5.14
CA ILE A 48 -7.15 -12.94 5.80
C ILE A 48 -7.21 -12.50 7.27
N PRO A 49 -6.40 -13.13 8.13
CA PRO A 49 -6.24 -12.65 9.50
C PRO A 49 -5.54 -11.30 9.51
N GLU A 50 -5.91 -10.45 10.46
CA GLU A 50 -5.22 -9.20 10.70
C GLU A 50 -3.85 -9.46 11.35
N VAL A 51 -2.82 -8.76 10.88
CA VAL A 51 -1.49 -8.78 11.49
C VAL A 51 -1.37 -7.61 12.45
N TYR A 52 -1.35 -7.91 13.73
CA TYR A 52 -1.16 -6.92 14.78
C TYR A 52 0.33 -6.75 15.08
N VAL A 53 0.84 -5.54 14.93
CA VAL A 53 2.21 -5.19 15.29
C VAL A 53 2.16 -4.11 16.37
N PRO A 54 2.46 -4.45 17.63
CA PRO A 54 2.50 -3.46 18.70
C PRO A 54 3.64 -2.46 18.45
N HIS A 55 3.42 -1.21 18.81
CA HIS A 55 4.46 -0.19 18.76
C HIS A 55 4.25 0.83 19.86
N ASP A 56 5.33 1.40 20.34
CA ASP A 56 5.34 2.34 21.46
C ASP A 56 5.04 3.80 21.05
N ARG A 57 4.86 4.06 19.76
CA ARG A 57 4.57 5.41 19.29
C ARG A 57 3.14 5.81 19.62
N ARG A 58 2.97 6.99 20.20
CA ARG A 58 1.66 7.63 20.32
C ARG A 58 1.03 7.75 18.93
N GLN A 59 -0.09 7.10 18.75
CA GLN A 59 -0.85 7.20 17.51
C GLN A 59 -2.31 7.37 17.82
N GLU A 60 -2.91 8.40 17.25
CA GLU A 60 -4.34 8.68 17.39
C GLU A 60 -5.20 7.69 16.59
N ARG A 61 -4.62 7.07 15.56
CA ARG A 61 -5.33 6.12 14.70
C ARG A 61 -5.21 4.71 15.25
N GLN A 62 -6.34 4.14 15.65
CA GLN A 62 -6.43 2.77 16.19
C GLN A 62 -6.14 1.68 15.17
N ASP A 63 -6.26 1.99 13.86
CA ASP A 63 -5.99 1.05 12.76
C ASP A 63 -4.50 0.83 12.48
N ARG A 64 -3.62 1.69 12.98
CA ARG A 64 -2.19 1.64 12.65
C ARG A 64 -1.47 0.36 13.07
N PRO A 65 -1.77 -0.30 14.20
CA PRO A 65 -1.16 -1.60 14.52
C PRO A 65 -1.43 -2.67 13.46
N TYR A 66 -2.46 -2.52 12.64
CA TYR A 66 -2.89 -3.46 11.63
C TYR A 66 -2.42 -3.12 10.21
N LEU A 67 -1.67 -2.02 10.02
CA LEU A 67 -1.18 -1.59 8.70
C LEU A 67 -0.36 -2.66 7.97
N PHE A 68 0.33 -3.52 8.72
CA PHE A 68 1.12 -4.61 8.17
C PHE A 68 0.26 -5.75 7.60
N SER A 69 -1.04 -5.77 7.87
CA SER A 69 -1.96 -6.74 7.28
C SER A 69 -1.95 -6.68 5.75
N ARG A 70 -1.63 -5.53 5.14
CA ARG A 70 -1.48 -5.38 3.69
C ARG A 70 -0.40 -6.29 3.09
N PHE A 71 0.62 -6.66 3.86
CA PHE A 71 1.68 -7.56 3.39
C PHE A 71 1.21 -8.99 3.18
N ASN A 72 0.01 -9.37 3.66
CA ASN A 72 -0.60 -10.62 3.26
C ASN A 72 -0.81 -10.72 1.74
N ALA A 73 -0.79 -9.60 0.99
CA ALA A 73 -0.82 -9.62 -0.47
C ALA A 73 0.33 -10.42 -1.07
N PHE A 74 1.51 -10.48 -0.44
CA PHE A 74 2.63 -11.29 -0.92
C PHE A 74 2.33 -12.79 -0.91
N ARG A 75 1.37 -13.25 -0.10
CA ARG A 75 0.91 -14.64 -0.06
C ARG A 75 0.12 -15.06 -1.30
N LEU A 76 -0.21 -14.09 -2.19
CA LEU A 76 -0.83 -14.34 -3.50
C LEU A 76 0.20 -14.69 -4.58
N GLY A 77 1.50 -14.47 -4.31
CA GLY A 77 2.59 -14.73 -5.25
C GLY A 77 2.86 -16.21 -5.51
N THR A 78 3.82 -16.49 -6.37
CA THR A 78 4.22 -17.85 -6.79
C THR A 78 4.62 -18.75 -5.63
N ASP A 79 5.27 -18.19 -4.60
CA ASP A 79 5.68 -18.91 -3.38
C ASP A 79 4.67 -18.76 -2.24
N GLY A 80 3.51 -18.18 -2.53
CA GLY A 80 2.48 -17.91 -1.52
C GLY A 80 1.51 -19.05 -1.31
N ASP A 81 0.86 -19.05 -0.15
CA ASP A 81 -0.05 -20.12 0.29
C ASP A 81 -1.54 -19.86 0.00
N LEU A 82 -1.87 -18.72 -0.64
CA LEU A 82 -3.26 -18.38 -1.00
C LEU A 82 -3.68 -18.93 -2.40
N GLY A 83 -2.84 -19.74 -3.02
CA GLY A 83 -3.18 -20.53 -4.20
C GLY A 83 -3.40 -19.75 -5.50
N LYS A 84 -2.90 -18.50 -5.59
CA LYS A 84 -3.03 -17.68 -6.79
C LYS A 84 -1.82 -17.76 -7.73
N GLY A 85 -0.62 -17.80 -7.18
CA GLY A 85 0.62 -17.97 -7.95
C GLY A 85 0.95 -16.80 -8.88
N TYR A 86 0.60 -15.57 -8.51
CA TYR A 86 0.89 -14.39 -9.34
C TYR A 86 2.39 -14.09 -9.39
N ASP A 87 2.91 -13.88 -10.58
CA ASP A 87 4.32 -13.48 -10.79
C ASP A 87 4.59 -12.05 -10.33
N LYS A 88 3.59 -11.18 -10.48
CA LYS A 88 3.65 -9.77 -10.06
C LYS A 88 2.35 -9.33 -9.42
N ILE A 89 2.45 -8.48 -8.42
CA ILE A 89 1.32 -7.96 -7.68
C ILE A 89 1.50 -6.45 -7.52
N ILE A 90 0.44 -5.70 -7.79
CA ILE A 90 0.33 -4.28 -7.47
C ILE A 90 -0.52 -4.16 -6.21
N ILE A 91 0.05 -3.61 -5.14
CA ILE A 91 -0.70 -3.30 -3.92
C ILE A 91 -1.13 -1.85 -3.98
N ALA A 92 -2.43 -1.62 -3.96
CA ALA A 92 -3.03 -0.30 -4.04
C ALA A 92 -3.97 -0.04 -2.86
N ASP A 93 -3.98 1.19 -2.38
CA ASP A 93 -4.94 1.63 -1.38
C ASP A 93 -6.31 1.93 -2.05
N CYS A 94 -7.39 1.59 -1.37
CA CYS A 94 -8.74 1.73 -1.92
C CYS A 94 -9.34 3.16 -1.77
N ASP A 95 -8.59 4.11 -1.27
CA ASP A 95 -8.95 5.52 -1.17
C ASP A 95 -8.37 6.37 -2.30
N MET A 96 -8.01 5.73 -3.40
CA MET A 96 -7.57 6.35 -4.64
C MET A 96 -8.66 6.25 -5.72
N LEU A 97 -8.63 7.18 -6.69
CA LEU A 97 -9.45 7.12 -7.89
C LEU A 97 -8.57 6.83 -9.11
N PRO A 98 -8.62 5.63 -9.69
CA PRO A 98 -7.93 5.33 -10.94
C PRO A 98 -8.47 6.16 -12.11
N LEU A 99 -7.63 6.98 -12.69
CA LEU A 99 -7.96 7.79 -13.88
C LEU A 99 -7.50 7.14 -15.18
N HIS A 100 -6.61 6.15 -15.08
CA HIS A 100 -6.04 5.42 -16.20
C HIS A 100 -5.93 3.93 -15.87
N ASN A 101 -5.68 3.14 -16.91
CA ASN A 101 -5.33 1.73 -16.76
C ASN A 101 -3.94 1.60 -16.10
N TYR A 102 -3.80 0.67 -15.14
CA TYR A 102 -2.55 0.45 -14.40
C TYR A 102 -1.75 -0.75 -14.92
N ASP A 103 -2.22 -1.47 -15.94
CA ASP A 103 -1.59 -2.71 -16.40
C ASP A 103 -0.14 -2.50 -16.84
N SER A 104 0.21 -1.31 -17.37
CA SER A 104 1.59 -0.98 -17.73
C SER A 104 2.57 -0.94 -16.55
N LEU A 105 2.08 -0.84 -15.30
CA LEU A 105 2.94 -0.91 -14.12
C LEU A 105 3.55 -2.30 -13.93
N PHE A 106 2.95 -3.34 -14.52
CA PHE A 106 3.54 -4.68 -14.51
C PHE A 106 4.81 -4.80 -15.37
N ASP A 107 5.09 -3.83 -16.25
CA ASP A 107 6.34 -3.78 -17.02
C ASP A 107 7.53 -3.33 -16.16
N LEU A 108 7.28 -2.71 -15.01
CA LEU A 108 8.32 -2.27 -14.10
C LEU A 108 9.04 -3.47 -13.46
N GLN A 109 10.33 -3.29 -13.21
CA GLN A 109 11.10 -4.25 -12.44
C GLN A 109 10.71 -4.16 -10.96
N ALA A 110 10.23 -5.26 -10.38
CA ALA A 110 9.91 -5.32 -8.96
C ALA A 110 11.20 -5.47 -8.09
N PRO A 111 11.22 -4.92 -6.87
CA PRO A 111 10.19 -4.10 -6.27
C PRO A 111 10.19 -2.67 -6.83
N ALA A 112 9.02 -2.13 -7.10
CA ALA A 112 8.81 -0.75 -7.52
C ALA A 112 7.78 -0.08 -6.60
N GLY A 113 7.89 1.21 -6.42
CA GLY A 113 6.98 1.98 -5.58
C GLY A 113 6.95 3.45 -5.94
N ILE A 114 5.94 4.15 -5.46
CA ILE A 114 5.81 5.58 -5.61
C ILE A 114 6.41 6.25 -4.38
N ILE A 115 7.29 7.22 -4.60
CA ILE A 115 7.82 8.06 -3.53
C ILE A 115 6.69 8.99 -3.07
N ASN A 116 6.46 9.02 -1.77
CA ASN A 116 5.46 9.90 -1.20
C ASN A 116 6.02 11.32 -1.11
N GLU A 117 5.55 12.18 -2.00
CA GLU A 117 6.01 13.56 -2.07
C GLU A 117 5.35 14.44 -1.00
N LYS A 118 6.08 15.47 -0.60
CA LYS A 118 5.59 16.50 0.30
C LYS A 118 4.42 17.25 -0.32
N LYS A 119 3.40 17.43 0.48
CA LYS A 119 2.33 18.38 0.20
C LYS A 119 2.57 19.64 1.07
N GLU A 120 3.04 20.72 0.47
CA GLU A 120 3.42 21.96 1.16
C GLU A 120 2.33 22.52 2.08
N TYR A 121 1.08 22.32 1.72
CA TYR A 121 -0.07 22.77 2.52
C TYR A 121 -0.35 21.93 3.77
N CYS A 122 0.33 20.79 3.93
CA CYS A 122 0.08 19.87 5.05
C CYS A 122 1.18 19.91 6.10
N VAL A 123 2.31 20.58 5.84
CA VAL A 123 3.49 20.44 6.68
C VAL A 123 4.25 21.75 6.76
N GLU A 124 4.84 21.98 7.91
CA GLU A 124 5.74 23.07 8.16
C GLU A 124 7.19 22.57 8.16
N TYR A 125 8.11 23.39 7.69
CA TYR A 125 9.54 23.09 7.65
C TYR A 125 10.23 23.86 8.78
N VAL A 126 10.78 23.16 9.74
CA VAL A 126 11.59 23.74 10.80
C VAL A 126 12.93 23.02 10.82
N ASP A 127 14.01 23.77 10.62
CA ASP A 127 15.39 23.27 10.65
C ASP A 127 15.66 22.04 9.75
N GLY A 128 15.05 22.02 8.56
CA GLY A 128 15.19 20.90 7.63
C GLY A 128 14.34 19.67 7.99
N VAL A 129 13.58 19.75 9.06
CA VAL A 129 12.72 18.67 9.54
C VAL A 129 11.25 18.98 9.22
N TYR A 130 10.55 17.98 8.75
CA TYR A 130 9.13 18.07 8.50
C TYR A 130 8.33 17.99 9.79
N ILE A 131 7.64 19.07 10.11
CA ILE A 131 6.69 19.09 11.20
C ILE A 131 5.30 19.34 10.62
N LYS A 132 4.41 18.41 10.84
CA LYS A 132 3.01 18.62 10.53
C LYS A 132 2.40 19.43 11.67
N PRO A 133 1.83 20.62 11.43
CA PRO A 133 1.08 21.33 12.44
C PRO A 133 0.00 20.42 13.06
N ASP A 134 -0.19 20.51 14.34
CA ASP A 134 -1.14 19.70 15.11
C ASP A 134 -0.88 18.17 15.04
N SER A 135 0.31 17.77 14.64
CA SER A 135 0.70 16.36 14.62
C SER A 135 1.23 15.91 15.97
N VAL A 136 0.89 14.69 16.36
CA VAL A 136 1.49 14.00 17.52
C VAL A 136 2.98 13.71 17.35
N TYR A 137 3.52 13.98 16.18
CA TYR A 137 4.93 13.77 15.80
C TYR A 137 5.76 15.06 15.87
N LEU A 138 5.40 15.97 16.77
CA LEU A 138 6.13 17.21 17.01
C LEU A 138 7.55 16.99 17.59
N ASP A 139 7.96 15.74 17.79
CA ASP A 139 9.32 15.37 18.20
C ASP A 139 10.36 15.50 17.07
N GLY A 140 9.94 15.93 15.89
CA GLY A 140 10.85 16.22 14.78
C GLY A 140 11.49 15.00 14.11
N THR A 141 10.98 13.78 14.38
CA THR A 141 11.58 12.54 13.85
C THR A 141 11.21 12.21 12.40
N TRP A 142 10.47 13.06 11.73
CA TRP A 142 10.04 12.84 10.33
C TRP A 142 10.96 13.52 9.33
N ILE A 143 12.13 12.91 9.08
CA ILE A 143 13.11 13.37 8.08
C ILE A 143 12.97 12.67 6.72
N TRP A 144 11.98 11.85 6.54
CA TRP A 144 11.90 10.98 5.36
C TRP A 144 11.75 11.71 4.03
N HIS A 145 11.36 12.97 4.03
CA HIS A 145 11.28 13.76 2.81
C HIS A 145 12.63 14.17 2.24
N ASP A 146 13.60 14.45 3.10
CA ASP A 146 14.92 14.84 2.63
C ASP A 146 15.67 13.67 2.01
N ILE A 147 15.28 12.42 2.34
CA ILE A 147 15.84 11.22 1.74
C ILE A 147 15.45 11.10 0.26
N TYR A 148 14.27 11.61 -0.11
CA TYR A 148 13.69 11.35 -1.43
C TYR A 148 13.72 12.55 -2.38
N LYS A 149 13.92 13.77 -1.88
CA LYS A 149 13.79 14.98 -2.71
C LYS A 149 14.74 15.02 -3.91
N ASP A 150 15.89 14.37 -3.77
CA ASP A 150 16.95 14.35 -4.79
C ASP A 150 16.99 13.00 -5.57
N ILE A 151 16.01 12.13 -5.36
CA ILE A 151 15.91 10.85 -6.07
C ILE A 151 14.98 11.01 -7.27
N PRO A 152 15.50 10.96 -8.52
CA PRO A 152 14.67 11.05 -9.71
C PRO A 152 13.68 9.88 -9.80
N HIS A 153 12.50 10.16 -10.36
CA HIS A 153 11.53 9.11 -10.68
C HIS A 153 12.18 8.05 -11.60
N GLY A 154 11.89 6.80 -11.35
CA GLY A 154 12.47 5.67 -12.07
C GLY A 154 13.87 5.26 -11.61
N THR A 155 14.40 5.88 -10.55
CA THR A 155 15.67 5.44 -9.94
C THR A 155 15.53 3.99 -9.45
N LYS A 156 16.46 3.14 -9.88
CA LYS A 156 16.51 1.75 -9.43
C LYS A 156 17.03 1.67 -8.00
N ILE A 157 16.45 0.79 -7.21
CA ILE A 157 16.98 0.47 -5.89
C ILE A 157 18.40 -0.11 -6.07
N PRO A 158 19.45 0.42 -5.40
CA PRO A 158 20.80 -0.11 -5.50
C PRO A 158 20.86 -1.60 -5.13
N LEU A 159 21.66 -2.35 -5.89
CA LEU A 159 21.76 -3.79 -5.71
C LEU A 159 22.27 -4.16 -4.31
N GLU A 160 23.16 -3.33 -3.76
CA GLU A 160 23.71 -3.49 -2.42
C GLU A 160 22.63 -3.47 -1.33
N ILE A 161 21.60 -2.64 -1.52
CA ILE A 161 20.45 -2.58 -0.58
C ILE A 161 19.64 -3.87 -0.68
N THR A 162 19.35 -4.33 -1.88
CA THR A 162 18.60 -5.58 -2.07
C THR A 162 19.36 -6.80 -1.57
N GLU A 163 20.66 -6.85 -1.80
CA GLU A 163 21.53 -7.92 -1.28
C GLU A 163 21.65 -7.89 0.26
N ARG A 164 21.71 -6.71 0.86
CA ARG A 164 21.70 -6.55 2.31
C ARG A 164 20.38 -7.06 2.93
N ILE A 165 19.24 -6.67 2.35
CA ILE A 165 17.93 -7.15 2.81
C ILE A 165 17.82 -8.69 2.73
N LYS A 166 18.41 -9.31 1.70
CA LYS A 166 18.43 -10.76 1.57
C LYS A 166 19.29 -11.43 2.65
N LYS A 167 20.42 -10.81 3.01
CA LYS A 167 21.34 -11.34 4.04
C LYS A 167 20.79 -11.20 5.45
N ASP A 168 20.05 -10.13 5.73
CA ASP A 168 19.46 -9.88 7.06
C ASP A 168 18.24 -10.79 7.37
N LYS A 169 17.88 -11.67 6.42
CA LYS A 169 16.83 -12.70 6.61
C LYS A 169 17.34 -14.03 7.18
N THR A 170 18.62 -14.13 7.48
CA THR A 170 19.24 -15.25 8.17
C THR A 170 19.58 -14.89 9.59
#